data_073f9d7c9c2a7cb728293cc7ec1a9293
#
_entry.id   073f9d7c9c2a7cb728293cc7ec1a9293
#
_cell.length_a   1.000
_cell.length_b   1.000
_cell.length_c   1.000
_cell.angle_alpha   90.00
_cell.angle_beta   90.00
_cell.angle_gamma   90.00
#
_symmetry.space_group_name_H-M   'P 1'
#
loop_
_entity.id
_entity.type
_entity.pdbx_description
1 polymer ?
#
loop_
_entity_poly.entity_id
_entity_poly.type
_entity_poly.pdbx_seq_one_letter_code
_entity_poly.pdbx_strand_id
1 'polypeptide(L)'
;ATLSGQGDIAIGNIVGSNIFNIGVILGVSATICPLQVKKQLLRIEIPVMLATTVLFTILFWNGTLGRTEGLFFLTGIIIYTIFSLFYSRKHGTEGSSQELEEQPKHWAVDTLAIVGGLVVLVFASRLLVDNAVSIAKELGVSEAVIGLTIVAAGTSMPELATSIVACLL
;
A
#
# COMPACT_ATOMS: atom_id res chain seq x y z
N ALA A 1 -5.33 -12.26 -10.14
CA ALA A 1 -6.03 -13.14 -9.19
C ALA A 1 -7.54 -13.10 -9.41
N THR A 2 -8.21 -11.96 -9.30
CA THR A 2 -9.70 -11.89 -9.42
C THR A 2 -10.20 -12.29 -10.82
N LEU A 3 -9.54 -11.82 -11.89
CA LEU A 3 -9.89 -12.18 -13.27
C LEU A 3 -9.55 -13.64 -13.61
N SER A 4 -8.68 -14.26 -12.84
CA SER A 4 -8.27 -15.67 -12.99
C SER A 4 -9.07 -16.63 -12.11
N GLY A 5 -10.15 -16.17 -11.46
CA GLY A 5 -10.98 -16.99 -10.56
C GLY A 5 -10.35 -17.27 -9.18
N GLN A 6 -9.25 -16.63 -8.84
CA GLN A 6 -8.53 -16.83 -7.56
C GLN A 6 -8.95 -15.76 -6.53
N GLY A 7 -10.23 -15.77 -6.17
CA GLY A 7 -10.82 -14.80 -5.24
C GLY A 7 -10.16 -14.81 -3.86
N ASP A 8 -9.88 -15.99 -3.32
CA ASP A 8 -9.28 -16.16 -1.99
C ASP A 8 -7.88 -15.54 -1.90
N ILE A 9 -7.06 -15.68 -2.96
CA ILE A 9 -5.76 -15.01 -3.03
C ILE A 9 -5.92 -13.50 -3.07
N ALA A 10 -6.92 -12.98 -3.80
CA ALA A 10 -7.14 -11.55 -3.89
C ALA A 10 -7.57 -10.94 -2.55
N ILE A 11 -8.51 -11.58 -1.85
CA ILE A 11 -8.95 -11.14 -0.52
C ILE A 11 -7.81 -11.29 0.51
N GLY A 12 -7.11 -12.43 0.49
CA GLY A 12 -5.93 -12.65 1.32
C GLY A 12 -4.88 -11.56 1.13
N ASN A 13 -4.62 -11.15 -0.12
CA ASN A 13 -3.70 -10.06 -0.41
C ASN A 13 -4.17 -8.70 0.15
N ILE A 14 -5.46 -8.37 0.04
CA ILE A 14 -6.00 -7.11 0.59
C ILE A 14 -5.80 -7.04 2.10
N VAL A 15 -6.16 -8.08 2.83
CA VAL A 15 -6.02 -8.13 4.28
C VAL A 15 -4.55 -8.24 4.69
N GLY A 16 -3.82 -9.15 4.04
CA GLY A 16 -2.43 -9.43 4.35
C GLY A 16 -1.49 -8.25 4.09
N SER A 17 -1.68 -7.50 3.00
CA SER A 17 -0.87 -6.32 2.72
C SER A 17 -1.09 -5.22 3.76
N ASN A 18 -2.32 -5.01 4.25
CA ASN A 18 -2.56 -4.09 5.35
C ASN A 18 -1.84 -4.51 6.64
N ILE A 19 -1.91 -5.80 6.99
CA ILE A 19 -1.19 -6.33 8.16
C ILE A 19 0.32 -6.18 7.98
N PHE A 20 0.83 -6.51 6.80
CA PHE A 20 2.26 -6.39 6.48
C PHE A 20 2.73 -4.94 6.52
N ASN A 21 1.97 -4.01 5.95
CA ASN A 21 2.30 -2.58 5.95
C ASN A 21 2.34 -2.00 7.36
N ILE A 22 1.39 -2.36 8.22
CA ILE A 22 1.35 -1.88 9.61
C ILE A 22 2.38 -2.61 10.48
N GLY A 23 2.42 -3.95 10.43
CA GLY A 23 3.26 -4.75 11.32
C GLY A 23 4.74 -4.72 10.92
N VAL A 24 5.03 -4.89 9.63
CA VAL A 24 6.41 -5.01 9.13
C VAL A 24 6.95 -3.67 8.65
N ILE A 25 6.30 -3.02 7.68
CA ILE A 25 6.86 -1.81 7.08
C ILE A 25 6.96 -0.69 8.10
N LEU A 26 5.87 -0.39 8.78
CA LEU A 26 5.87 0.66 9.81
C LEU A 26 6.76 0.28 10.99
N GLY A 27 6.77 -1.00 11.42
CA GLY A 27 7.62 -1.49 12.50
C GLY A 27 9.12 -1.40 12.18
N VAL A 28 9.53 -1.83 10.99
CA VAL A 28 10.92 -1.73 10.53
C VAL A 28 11.33 -0.26 10.40
N SER A 29 10.50 0.56 9.75
CA SER A 29 10.77 1.99 9.59
C SER A 29 10.93 2.69 10.95
N ALA A 30 10.07 2.42 11.92
CA ALA A 30 10.15 3.00 13.26
C ALA A 30 11.40 2.53 14.04
N THR A 31 11.95 1.36 13.69
CA THR A 31 13.19 0.86 14.28
C THR A 31 14.42 1.56 13.71
N ILE A 32 14.36 1.94 12.43
CA ILE A 32 15.46 2.62 11.72
C ILE A 32 15.45 4.12 12.04
N CYS A 33 14.30 4.75 11.99
CA CYS A 33 14.16 6.19 12.25
C CYS A 33 12.91 6.50 13.10
N PRO A 34 12.98 7.52 13.99
CA PRO A 34 11.83 7.91 14.80
C PRO A 34 10.76 8.55 13.90
N LEU A 35 9.57 7.95 13.85
CA LEU A 35 8.48 8.42 13.04
C LEU A 35 7.69 9.53 13.75
N GLN A 36 7.62 10.70 13.14
CA GLN A 36 6.81 11.80 13.65
C GLN A 36 5.38 11.71 13.09
N VAL A 37 4.41 11.52 13.98
CA VAL A 37 3.01 11.40 13.61
C VAL A 37 2.34 12.77 13.62
N LYS A 38 1.94 13.27 12.44
CA LYS A 38 1.20 14.54 12.33
C LYS A 38 -0.22 14.39 12.91
N LYS A 39 -0.73 15.45 13.55
CA LYS A 39 -2.10 15.47 14.11
C LYS A 39 -3.20 15.18 13.06
N GLN A 40 -2.97 15.55 11.81
CA GLN A 40 -3.86 15.25 10.69
C GLN A 40 -4.03 13.74 10.50
N LEU A 41 -2.93 12.98 10.53
CA LEU A 41 -2.95 11.52 10.40
C LEU A 41 -3.85 10.89 11.48
N LEU A 42 -3.70 11.32 12.73
CA LEU A 42 -4.48 10.81 13.86
C LEU A 42 -5.97 11.19 13.78
N ARG A 43 -6.30 12.39 13.28
CA ARG A 43 -7.67 12.92 13.33
C ARG A 43 -8.51 12.64 12.09
N ILE A 44 -7.87 12.42 10.95
CA ILE A 44 -8.58 12.25 9.67
C ILE A 44 -8.24 10.88 9.06
N GLU A 45 -6.97 10.60 8.84
CA GLU A 45 -6.56 9.45 8.03
C GLU A 45 -6.80 8.12 8.75
N ILE A 46 -6.42 8.01 10.03
CA ILE A 46 -6.66 6.80 10.83
C ILE A 46 -8.17 6.52 11.01
N PRO A 47 -9.04 7.48 11.39
CA PRO A 47 -10.47 7.26 11.44
C PRO A 47 -11.08 6.83 10.10
N VAL A 48 -10.66 7.43 8.98
CA VAL A 48 -11.12 7.03 7.65
C VAL A 48 -10.68 5.60 7.32
N MET A 49 -9.44 5.24 7.61
CA MET A 49 -8.92 3.88 7.43
C MET A 49 -9.73 2.86 8.25
N LEU A 50 -9.97 3.14 9.54
CA LEU A 50 -10.77 2.27 10.41
C LEU A 50 -12.21 2.14 9.91
N ALA A 51 -12.85 3.25 9.54
CA ALA A 51 -14.20 3.24 9.00
C ALA A 51 -14.29 2.41 7.71
N THR A 52 -13.32 2.57 6.81
CA THR A 52 -13.25 1.79 5.56
C THR A 52 -13.05 0.29 5.84
N THR A 53 -12.21 -0.06 6.82
CA THR A 53 -11.99 -1.46 7.21
C THR A 53 -13.25 -2.09 7.81
N VAL A 54 -13.94 -1.37 8.70
CA VAL A 54 -15.21 -1.83 9.28
C VAL A 54 -16.27 -2.00 8.19
N LEU A 55 -16.39 -1.03 7.30
CA LEU A 55 -17.32 -1.07 6.18
C LEU A 55 -17.01 -2.25 5.23
N PHE A 56 -15.74 -2.48 4.91
CA PHE A 56 -15.30 -3.64 4.14
C PHE A 56 -15.74 -4.95 4.82
N THR A 57 -15.52 -5.08 6.12
CA THR A 57 -15.90 -6.26 6.90
C THR A 57 -17.42 -6.50 6.88
N ILE A 58 -18.21 -5.43 7.00
CA ILE A 58 -19.69 -5.52 6.95
C ILE A 58 -20.16 -5.93 5.56
N LEU A 59 -19.64 -5.32 4.50
CA LEU A 59 -20.03 -5.62 3.12
C LEU A 59 -19.55 -7.01 2.66
N PHE A 60 -18.44 -7.48 3.22
CA PHE A 60 -17.91 -8.81 2.95
C PHE A 60 -18.50 -9.93 3.83
N TRP A 61 -19.47 -9.60 4.69
CA TRP A 61 -20.04 -10.56 5.65
C TRP A 61 -20.64 -11.81 5.00
N ASN A 62 -21.15 -11.68 3.80
CA ASN A 62 -21.69 -12.79 3.00
C ASN A 62 -20.63 -13.59 2.23
N GLY A 63 -19.33 -13.27 2.40
CA GLY A 63 -18.21 -13.94 1.73
C GLY A 63 -18.03 -13.57 0.25
N THR A 64 -18.77 -12.58 -0.26
CA THR A 64 -18.68 -12.15 -1.66
C THR A 64 -18.58 -10.63 -1.77
N LEU A 65 -17.73 -10.15 -2.67
CA LEU A 65 -17.65 -8.75 -3.08
C LEU A 65 -18.17 -8.63 -4.51
N GLY A 66 -19.33 -8.05 -4.66
CA GLY A 66 -19.96 -7.81 -5.95
C GLY A 66 -19.46 -6.53 -6.64
N ARG A 67 -20.01 -6.28 -7.83
CA ARG A 67 -19.66 -5.07 -8.61
C ARG A 67 -20.16 -3.78 -7.94
N THR A 68 -21.25 -3.84 -7.22
CA THR A 68 -21.86 -2.71 -6.49
C THR A 68 -20.97 -2.26 -5.34
N GLU A 69 -20.48 -3.20 -4.55
CA GLU A 69 -19.54 -2.93 -3.44
C GLU A 69 -18.20 -2.39 -3.99
N GLY A 70 -17.71 -2.99 -5.08
CA GLY A 70 -16.50 -2.50 -5.77
C GLY A 70 -16.65 -1.07 -6.28
N LEU A 71 -17.78 -0.73 -6.91
CA LEU A 71 -18.06 0.63 -7.38
C LEU A 71 -18.19 1.62 -6.21
N PHE A 72 -18.78 1.19 -5.11
CA PHE A 72 -18.90 1.99 -3.90
C PHE A 72 -17.51 2.35 -3.33
N PHE A 73 -16.59 1.38 -3.19
CA PHE A 73 -15.24 1.65 -2.72
C PHE A 73 -14.44 2.51 -3.70
N LEU A 74 -14.61 2.29 -5.02
CA LEU A 74 -13.96 3.12 -6.04
C LEU A 74 -14.42 4.58 -5.96
N THR A 75 -15.72 4.80 -5.77
CA THR A 75 -16.27 6.15 -5.59
C THR A 75 -15.75 6.77 -4.30
N GLY A 76 -15.71 6.01 -3.22
CA GLY A 76 -15.18 6.43 -1.93
C GLY A 76 -13.73 6.91 -2.00
N ILE A 77 -12.85 6.15 -2.68
CA ILE A 77 -11.44 6.56 -2.80
C ILE A 77 -11.27 7.81 -3.66
N ILE A 78 -12.08 7.98 -4.71
CA ILE A 78 -12.06 9.20 -5.55
C ILE A 78 -12.47 10.41 -4.70
N ILE A 79 -13.57 10.32 -3.96
CA ILE A 79 -14.04 11.40 -3.08
C ILE A 79 -12.99 11.72 -2.03
N TYR A 80 -12.43 10.70 -1.38
CA TYR A 80 -11.39 10.89 -0.36
C TYR A 80 -10.14 11.56 -0.95
N THR A 81 -9.70 11.15 -2.12
CA THR A 81 -8.53 11.75 -2.80
C THR A 81 -8.77 13.23 -3.10
N ILE A 82 -9.93 13.56 -3.66
CA ILE A 82 -10.32 14.95 -3.95
C ILE A 82 -10.36 15.75 -2.64
N PHE A 83 -11.01 15.24 -1.60
CA PHE A 83 -11.07 15.88 -0.28
C PHE A 83 -9.67 16.12 0.29
N SER A 84 -8.80 15.11 0.26
CA SER A 84 -7.43 15.20 0.79
C SER A 84 -6.59 16.26 0.06
N LEU A 85 -6.72 16.34 -1.27
CA LEU A 85 -6.06 17.37 -2.07
C LEU A 85 -6.55 18.80 -1.73
N PHE A 86 -7.86 18.98 -1.59
CA PHE A 86 -8.41 20.28 -1.20
C PHE A 86 -8.03 20.65 0.23
N TYR A 87 -8.08 19.69 1.15
CA TYR A 87 -7.70 19.91 2.54
C TYR A 87 -6.24 20.32 2.67
N SER A 88 -5.33 19.60 1.97
CA SER A 88 -3.90 19.91 1.96
C SER A 88 -3.62 21.33 1.40
N ARG A 89 -4.31 21.72 0.32
CA ARG A 89 -4.18 23.06 -0.26
C ARG A 89 -4.67 24.18 0.68
N LYS A 90 -5.74 23.93 1.45
CA LYS A 90 -6.36 24.93 2.32
C LYS A 90 -5.60 25.14 3.64
N HIS A 91 -4.97 24.08 4.19
CA HIS A 91 -4.32 24.14 5.50
C HIS A 91 -2.80 24.30 5.43
N GLY A 92 -2.25 24.50 4.22
CA GLY A 92 -0.82 24.66 4.00
C GLY A 92 0.00 23.56 4.67
N THR A 93 0.96 23.01 4.01
CA THR A 93 1.86 22.05 4.63
C THR A 93 2.74 22.77 5.66
N GLU A 94 2.25 23.01 6.88
CA GLU A 94 3.13 23.34 8.00
C GLU A 94 4.07 22.16 8.20
N GLY A 95 5.26 22.22 7.64
CA GLY A 95 6.31 21.26 7.93
C GLY A 95 7.03 20.62 6.74
N SER A 96 7.08 21.23 5.58
CA SER A 96 7.99 20.80 4.51
C SER A 96 8.68 21.99 3.84
N SER A 97 9.03 23.01 4.61
CA SER A 97 10.09 23.93 4.22
C SER A 97 11.42 23.39 4.79
N GLN A 98 11.77 22.15 4.47
CA GLN A 98 13.18 21.92 4.21
C GLN A 98 13.43 22.69 2.93
N GLU A 99 14.15 23.78 3.04
CA GLU A 99 14.86 24.40 1.93
C GLU A 99 15.67 23.29 1.30
N LEU A 100 15.06 22.63 0.32
CA LEU A 100 15.81 21.82 -0.63
C LEU A 100 16.71 22.87 -1.31
N GLU A 101 17.99 22.88 -0.96
CA GLU A 101 19.00 23.54 -1.77
C GLU A 101 18.65 23.31 -3.22
N GLU A 102 18.50 24.38 -3.99
CA GLU A 102 18.18 24.32 -5.41
C GLU A 102 19.34 23.62 -6.15
N GLN A 103 19.36 22.29 -6.06
CA GLN A 103 20.19 21.50 -6.95
C GLN A 103 19.66 21.65 -8.38
N PRO A 104 20.52 21.75 -9.39
CA PRO A 104 20.10 21.92 -10.76
C PRO A 104 19.10 20.81 -11.13
N LYS A 105 17.89 21.24 -11.42
CA LYS A 105 16.70 20.37 -11.54
C LYS A 105 16.78 19.57 -12.85
N HIS A 106 17.42 18.42 -12.80
CA HIS A 106 17.40 17.41 -13.87
C HIS A 106 16.12 16.59 -13.82
N TRP A 107 14.96 17.29 -13.77
CA TRP A 107 13.64 16.67 -13.60
C TRP A 107 13.40 15.46 -14.54
N ALA A 108 13.95 15.48 -15.74
CA ALA A 108 13.81 14.38 -16.69
C ALA A 108 14.60 13.13 -16.25
N VAL A 109 15.81 13.32 -15.72
CA VAL A 109 16.64 12.23 -15.20
C VAL A 109 16.04 11.66 -13.93
N ASP A 110 15.58 12.52 -13.02
CA ASP A 110 14.96 12.13 -11.77
C ASP A 110 13.65 11.35 -12.02
N THR A 111 12.82 11.85 -12.94
CA THR A 111 11.59 11.15 -13.36
C THR A 111 11.90 9.80 -13.99
N LEU A 112 12.90 9.73 -14.86
CA LEU A 112 13.31 8.47 -15.50
C LEU A 112 13.85 7.48 -14.47
N ALA A 113 14.64 7.95 -13.51
CA ALA A 113 15.16 7.12 -12.42
C ALA A 113 14.06 6.57 -11.52
N ILE A 114 13.08 7.42 -11.16
CA ILE A 114 11.91 7.01 -10.35
C ILE A 114 11.08 5.97 -11.12
N VAL A 115 10.70 6.27 -12.35
CA VAL A 115 9.89 5.34 -13.17
C VAL A 115 10.65 4.05 -13.42
N GLY A 116 11.93 4.11 -13.79
CA GLY A 116 12.77 2.95 -14.00
C GLY A 116 12.91 2.09 -12.74
N GLY A 117 13.16 2.71 -11.59
CA GLY A 117 13.22 2.03 -10.30
C GLY A 117 11.91 1.35 -9.93
N LEU A 118 10.77 2.02 -10.11
CA LEU A 118 9.46 1.41 -9.88
C LEU A 118 9.19 0.22 -10.79
N VAL A 119 9.51 0.32 -12.08
CA VAL A 119 9.36 -0.80 -13.03
C VAL A 119 10.20 -2.00 -12.60
N VAL A 120 11.46 -1.79 -12.22
CA VAL A 120 12.35 -2.86 -11.74
C VAL A 120 11.80 -3.48 -10.44
N LEU A 121 11.36 -2.67 -9.48
CA LEU A 121 10.77 -3.16 -8.22
C LEU A 121 9.51 -4.00 -8.46
N VAL A 122 8.60 -3.52 -9.31
CA VAL A 122 7.37 -4.27 -9.64
C VAL A 122 7.69 -5.57 -10.35
N PHE A 123 8.65 -5.56 -11.28
CA PHE A 123 9.04 -6.77 -12.00
C PHE A 123 9.71 -7.80 -11.08
N ALA A 124 10.65 -7.37 -10.23
CA ALA A 124 11.30 -8.22 -9.25
C ALA A 124 10.32 -8.81 -8.22
N SER A 125 9.39 -7.98 -7.74
CA SER A 125 8.32 -8.43 -6.82
C SER A 125 7.43 -9.49 -7.47
N ARG A 126 7.02 -9.30 -8.73
CA ARG A 126 6.23 -10.30 -9.46
C ARG A 126 6.97 -11.63 -9.62
N LEU A 127 8.23 -11.59 -10.04
CA LEU A 127 9.04 -12.80 -10.16
C LEU A 127 9.15 -13.55 -8.83
N LEU A 128 9.37 -12.82 -7.74
CA LEU A 128 9.43 -13.41 -6.39
C LEU A 128 8.09 -14.08 -6.02
N VAL A 129 6.98 -13.35 -6.19
CA VAL A 129 5.64 -13.84 -5.84
C VAL A 129 5.27 -15.06 -6.68
N ASP A 130 5.43 -15.01 -8.01
CA ASP A 130 5.02 -16.10 -8.89
C ASP A 130 5.76 -17.40 -8.56
N ASN A 131 7.07 -17.32 -8.30
CA ASN A 131 7.86 -18.50 -7.92
C ASN A 131 7.50 -19.01 -6.51
N ALA A 132 7.35 -18.08 -5.54
CA ALA A 132 7.01 -18.46 -4.18
C ALA A 132 5.60 -19.06 -4.08
N VAL A 133 4.63 -18.55 -4.82
CA VAL A 133 3.28 -19.11 -4.93
C VAL A 133 3.31 -20.52 -5.54
N SER A 134 4.11 -20.74 -6.59
CA SER A 134 4.24 -22.05 -7.22
C SER A 134 4.78 -23.09 -6.23
N ILE A 135 5.85 -22.77 -5.52
CA ILE A 135 6.44 -23.65 -4.49
C ILE A 135 5.44 -23.92 -3.36
N ALA A 136 4.76 -22.89 -2.87
CA ALA A 136 3.79 -23.03 -1.78
C ALA A 136 2.60 -23.93 -2.18
N LYS A 137 2.13 -23.83 -3.42
CA LYS A 137 1.07 -24.70 -3.95
C LYS A 137 1.54 -26.15 -4.05
N GLU A 138 2.76 -26.41 -4.50
CA GLU A 138 3.35 -27.74 -4.53
C GLU A 138 3.48 -28.38 -3.13
N LEU A 139 3.71 -27.53 -2.11
CA LEU A 139 3.76 -27.93 -0.70
C LEU A 139 2.36 -28.09 -0.07
N GLY A 140 1.27 -27.88 -0.82
CA GLY A 140 -0.09 -28.03 -0.34
C GLY A 140 -0.61 -26.91 0.53
N VAL A 141 0.04 -25.73 0.50
CA VAL A 141 -0.43 -24.53 1.24
C VAL A 141 -1.70 -23.98 0.61
N SER A 142 -2.70 -23.64 1.43
CA SER A 142 -3.98 -23.13 0.94
C SER A 142 -3.83 -21.77 0.25
N GLU A 143 -4.67 -21.48 -0.74
CA GLU A 143 -4.65 -20.22 -1.50
C GLU A 143 -4.88 -18.98 -0.59
N ALA A 144 -5.72 -19.11 0.43
CA ALA A 144 -5.94 -18.05 1.41
C ALA A 144 -4.66 -17.69 2.18
N VAL A 145 -3.91 -18.70 2.64
CA VAL A 145 -2.63 -18.48 3.35
C VAL A 145 -1.57 -17.92 2.42
N ILE A 146 -1.50 -18.38 1.17
CA ILE A 146 -0.59 -17.83 0.15
C ILE A 146 -0.88 -16.37 -0.08
N GLY A 147 -2.16 -16.00 -0.28
CA GLY A 147 -2.59 -14.62 -0.48
C GLY A 147 -2.27 -13.73 0.72
N LEU A 148 -2.58 -14.22 1.92
CA LEU A 148 -2.39 -13.47 3.17
C LEU A 148 -0.90 -13.23 3.52
N THR A 149 -0.01 -14.09 3.09
CA THR A 149 1.42 -14.06 3.46
C THR A 149 2.32 -13.71 2.28
N ILE A 150 2.51 -14.65 1.36
CA ILE A 150 3.51 -14.53 0.28
C ILE A 150 3.15 -13.41 -0.69
N VAL A 151 1.89 -13.38 -1.16
CA VAL A 151 1.45 -12.38 -2.13
C VAL A 151 1.40 -11.00 -1.46
N ALA A 152 0.88 -10.93 -0.23
CA ALA A 152 0.82 -9.69 0.53
C ALA A 152 2.23 -9.10 0.80
N ALA A 153 3.16 -9.91 1.28
CA ALA A 153 4.54 -9.48 1.47
C ALA A 153 5.19 -9.04 0.16
N GLY A 154 5.08 -9.85 -0.89
CA GLY A 154 5.70 -9.56 -2.18
C GLY A 154 5.16 -8.30 -2.85
N THR A 155 3.85 -8.06 -2.79
CA THR A 155 3.24 -6.84 -3.33
C THR A 155 3.59 -5.59 -2.53
N SER A 156 3.96 -5.74 -1.25
CA SER A 156 4.37 -4.62 -0.38
C SER A 156 5.90 -4.42 -0.30
N MET A 157 6.69 -5.18 -1.07
CA MET A 157 8.15 -5.00 -1.13
C MET A 157 8.58 -3.62 -1.67
N PRO A 158 7.95 -3.05 -2.71
CA PRO A 158 8.25 -1.70 -3.16
C PRO A 158 8.07 -0.65 -2.05
N GLU A 159 6.99 -0.74 -1.29
CA GLU A 159 6.70 0.16 -0.18
C GLU A 159 7.72 0.02 0.94
N LEU A 160 8.13 -1.22 1.26
CA LEU A 160 9.18 -1.47 2.25
C LEU A 160 10.51 -0.84 1.82
N ALA A 161 10.92 -1.07 0.57
CA ALA A 161 12.17 -0.53 0.03
C ALA A 161 12.17 1.01 0.07
N THR A 162 11.09 1.64 -0.40
CA THR A 162 10.97 3.11 -0.40
C THR A 162 10.93 3.69 1.00
N SER A 163 10.26 3.02 1.96
CA SER A 163 10.21 3.45 3.36
C SER A 163 11.58 3.37 4.05
N ILE A 164 12.33 2.30 3.81
CA ILE A 164 13.70 2.16 4.35
C ILE A 164 14.61 3.24 3.77
N VAL A 165 14.59 3.45 2.46
CA VAL A 165 15.41 4.49 1.82
C VAL A 165 15.06 5.88 2.35
N ALA A 166 13.78 6.19 2.50
CA ALA A 166 13.31 7.46 3.06
C ALA A 166 13.73 7.68 4.53
N CYS A 167 13.98 6.60 5.29
CA CYS A 167 14.50 6.69 6.65
C CYS A 167 16.03 6.88 6.70
N LEU A 168 16.75 6.53 5.65
CA LEU A 168 18.22 6.62 5.60
C LEU A 168 18.73 7.93 4.99
N LEU A 169 17.87 8.64 4.25
CA LEU A 169 18.16 9.95 3.64
C LEU A 169 17.73 11.11 4.53
#